data_9def03dde1242dfc03be3d5761288fed
#
_entry.id   9def03dde1242dfc03be3d5761288fed
#
_cell.length_a   1.000
_cell.length_b   1.000
_cell.length_c   1.000
_cell.angle_alpha   90.00
_cell.angle_beta   90.00
_cell.angle_gamma   90.00
#
_symmetry.space_group_name_H-M   'P 1'
#
loop_
_entity.id
_entity.type
_entity.pdbx_description
1 polymer ?
#
loop_
_entity_poly.entity_id
_entity_poly.type
_entity_poly.pdbx_seq_one_letter_code
_entity_poly.pdbx_strand_id
1 'polypeptide(L)'
;MGSAAAISVNGRHYRAPDRPVVVVCIDGGEPEYFERGIAAGATPAVARFRREGVYRLARAVVPSFTNPNNLSIVTGVSPAVHGISGNYFYDPATGQEVMMNDPKFLRCETLLAALSRAGARPAVVTAKDKLRRLLGHAMQGICFSSEKADQTTKAEHGIERATDLVPMAVPAVYSAELSEYVLAAGLELLRRERPGALYLSLTDYVQHKHAPGTPAATDFYAMLDRYFDAFDRAGAVLGITADHGMNAKSHPDGTPNVVYLRPIVDGLLGPGRARVILPITDPYVVHHGALGSFATVYLDEPSRGPAIAARLASTPGIAEVYDNATGCARFELPRDRVGDLIVIGEAHTVLGKSPEEHDLSLLEEPLRSHGGVSEETVPFVINRPLDDAYRQRLARARDLRNFDIFDYALNGVH
;
A
#
# COMPACT_ATOMS: atom_id res chain seq x y z
N MET A 1 15.47 -16.18 -32.43
CA MET A 1 14.65 -15.39 -31.47
C MET A 1 15.63 -14.71 -30.54
N GLY A 2 15.79 -13.39 -30.64
CA GLY A 2 16.73 -12.65 -29.77
C GLY A 2 16.26 -12.74 -28.32
N SER A 3 17.18 -13.09 -27.41
CA SER A 3 16.95 -13.05 -25.97
C SER A 3 16.47 -11.63 -25.62
N ALA A 4 15.23 -11.51 -25.15
CA ALA A 4 14.74 -10.23 -24.63
C ALA A 4 15.71 -9.79 -23.50
N ALA A 5 16.23 -8.57 -23.61
CA ALA A 5 17.21 -8.05 -22.65
C ALA A 5 16.61 -8.09 -21.23
N ALA A 6 17.34 -8.75 -20.31
CA ALA A 6 16.94 -8.76 -18.92
C ALA A 6 17.11 -7.37 -18.30
N ILE A 7 16.05 -6.87 -17.66
CA ILE A 7 16.05 -5.59 -16.97
C ILE A 7 16.42 -5.84 -15.52
N SER A 8 17.56 -5.30 -15.10
CA SER A 8 18.04 -5.45 -13.73
C SER A 8 17.77 -4.19 -12.93
N VAL A 9 17.11 -4.33 -11.79
CA VAL A 9 16.83 -3.25 -10.85
C VAL A 9 16.81 -3.80 -9.42
N ASN A 10 17.47 -3.13 -8.49
CA ASN A 10 17.50 -3.43 -7.06
C ASN A 10 17.84 -4.91 -6.74
N GLY A 11 18.77 -5.51 -7.52
CA GLY A 11 19.17 -6.91 -7.34
C GLY A 11 18.18 -7.95 -7.90
N ARG A 12 17.12 -7.54 -8.57
CA ARG A 12 16.15 -8.39 -9.26
C ARG A 12 16.30 -8.29 -10.78
N HIS A 13 15.86 -9.34 -11.47
CA HIS A 13 15.88 -9.43 -12.94
C HIS A 13 14.47 -9.62 -13.45
N TYR A 14 14.09 -8.80 -14.42
CA TYR A 14 12.77 -8.84 -15.05
C TYR A 14 12.91 -8.97 -16.55
N ARG A 15 12.00 -9.70 -17.16
CA ARG A 15 11.89 -9.79 -18.62
C ARG A 15 11.23 -8.51 -19.14
N ALA A 16 11.66 -8.05 -20.31
CA ALA A 16 10.88 -7.05 -21.03
C ALA A 16 9.51 -7.65 -21.37
N PRO A 17 8.41 -6.91 -21.13
CA PRO A 17 7.07 -7.42 -21.37
C PRO A 17 6.84 -7.61 -22.88
N ASP A 18 6.45 -8.83 -23.29
CA ASP A 18 6.02 -9.17 -24.65
C ASP A 18 4.52 -8.96 -24.85
N ARG A 19 3.79 -8.82 -23.77
CA ARG A 19 2.38 -8.45 -23.68
C ARG A 19 2.17 -7.49 -22.53
N PRO A 20 1.08 -6.71 -22.52
CA PRO A 20 0.79 -5.81 -21.40
C PRO A 20 0.69 -6.54 -20.07
N VAL A 21 1.41 -6.04 -19.06
CA VAL A 21 1.29 -6.47 -17.67
C VAL A 21 0.60 -5.37 -16.89
N VAL A 22 -0.51 -5.70 -16.24
CA VAL A 22 -1.28 -4.79 -15.39
C VAL A 22 -1.16 -5.28 -13.94
N VAL A 23 -0.69 -4.43 -13.05
CA VAL A 23 -0.69 -4.71 -11.60
C VAL A 23 -1.63 -3.73 -10.93
N VAL A 24 -2.61 -4.27 -10.21
CA VAL A 24 -3.56 -3.51 -9.40
C VAL A 24 -3.22 -3.70 -7.93
N CYS A 25 -3.01 -2.59 -7.23
CA CYS A 25 -2.89 -2.52 -5.78
C CYS A 25 -4.22 -2.01 -5.21
N ILE A 26 -4.93 -2.86 -4.48
CA ILE A 26 -6.17 -2.52 -3.78
C ILE A 26 -5.79 -1.99 -2.41
N ASP A 27 -5.91 -0.68 -2.19
CA ASP A 27 -5.64 -0.05 -0.90
C ASP A 27 -6.57 -0.64 0.18
N GLY A 28 -5.99 -1.19 1.26
CA GLY A 28 -6.74 -1.85 2.33
C GLY A 28 -7.41 -3.17 1.96
N GLY A 29 -6.95 -3.80 0.86
CA GLY A 29 -7.58 -4.97 0.27
C GLY A 29 -7.28 -6.29 1.00
N GLU A 30 -7.86 -6.51 2.18
CA GLU A 30 -7.70 -7.78 2.89
C GLU A 30 -8.34 -8.97 2.15
N PRO A 31 -7.82 -10.20 2.32
CA PRO A 31 -8.29 -11.38 1.60
C PRO A 31 -9.77 -11.71 1.82
N GLU A 32 -10.33 -11.38 2.97
CA GLU A 32 -11.72 -11.72 3.31
C GLU A 32 -12.73 -11.03 2.38
N TYR A 33 -12.41 -9.85 1.82
CA TYR A 33 -13.28 -9.22 0.82
C TYR A 33 -13.47 -10.12 -0.41
N PHE A 34 -12.39 -10.73 -0.91
CA PHE A 34 -12.50 -11.67 -2.02
C PHE A 34 -13.19 -12.98 -1.63
N GLU A 35 -12.89 -13.53 -0.45
CA GLU A 35 -13.54 -14.78 0.01
C GLU A 35 -15.06 -14.58 0.13
N ARG A 36 -15.51 -13.45 0.72
CA ARG A 36 -16.94 -13.12 0.80
C ARG A 36 -17.54 -12.84 -0.57
N GLY A 37 -16.83 -12.11 -1.44
CA GLY A 37 -17.28 -11.84 -2.80
C GLY A 37 -17.44 -13.11 -3.65
N ILE A 38 -16.49 -14.06 -3.56
CA ILE A 38 -16.56 -15.35 -4.23
C ILE A 38 -17.74 -16.16 -3.68
N ALA A 39 -17.90 -16.23 -2.36
CA ALA A 39 -18.99 -16.98 -1.72
C ALA A 39 -20.38 -16.41 -2.10
N ALA A 40 -20.49 -15.10 -2.26
CA ALA A 40 -21.70 -14.42 -2.69
C ALA A 40 -21.93 -14.46 -4.23
N GLY A 41 -20.97 -14.99 -5.01
CA GLY A 41 -21.02 -14.95 -6.48
C GLY A 41 -20.81 -13.56 -7.09
N ALA A 42 -20.35 -12.59 -6.29
CA ALA A 42 -20.16 -11.19 -6.70
C ALA A 42 -18.83 -10.96 -7.45
N THR A 43 -17.85 -11.86 -7.30
CA THR A 43 -16.51 -11.75 -7.92
C THR A 43 -16.18 -12.98 -8.80
N PRO A 44 -16.92 -13.20 -9.91
CA PRO A 44 -16.77 -14.38 -10.77
C PRO A 44 -15.41 -14.42 -11.50
N ALA A 45 -14.80 -13.26 -11.85
CA ALA A 45 -13.50 -13.23 -12.50
C ALA A 45 -12.39 -13.67 -11.52
N VAL A 46 -12.39 -13.16 -10.29
CA VAL A 46 -11.43 -13.60 -9.26
C VAL A 46 -11.64 -15.08 -8.93
N ALA A 47 -12.88 -15.57 -8.86
CA ALA A 47 -13.17 -17.00 -8.70
C ALA A 47 -12.59 -17.84 -9.85
N ARG A 48 -12.63 -17.34 -11.10
CA ARG A 48 -11.99 -17.95 -12.26
C ARG A 48 -10.46 -17.93 -12.14
N PHE A 49 -9.84 -16.80 -11.77
CA PHE A 49 -8.39 -16.69 -11.59
C PHE A 49 -7.86 -17.64 -10.50
N ARG A 50 -8.66 -17.85 -9.44
CA ARG A 50 -8.35 -18.84 -8.39
C ARG A 50 -8.25 -20.26 -8.93
N ARG A 51 -9.08 -20.64 -9.92
CA ARG A 51 -9.07 -21.98 -10.51
C ARG A 51 -8.02 -22.14 -11.61
N GLU A 52 -7.82 -21.13 -12.42
CA GLU A 52 -7.08 -21.20 -13.70
C GLU A 52 -5.70 -20.53 -13.65
N GLY A 53 -5.51 -19.62 -12.72
CA GLY A 53 -4.30 -18.84 -12.52
C GLY A 53 -3.64 -19.11 -11.17
N VAL A 54 -3.33 -18.04 -10.46
CA VAL A 54 -2.75 -18.05 -9.10
C VAL A 54 -3.67 -17.31 -8.15
N TYR A 55 -3.95 -17.91 -7.01
CA TYR A 55 -4.56 -17.25 -5.86
C TYR A 55 -3.85 -17.73 -4.59
N ARG A 56 -3.10 -16.85 -3.96
CA ARG A 56 -2.32 -17.10 -2.75
C ARG A 56 -2.45 -15.92 -1.81
N LEU A 57 -2.01 -16.11 -0.57
CA LEU A 57 -1.80 -15.03 0.37
C LEU A 57 -0.33 -14.64 0.35
N ALA A 58 -0.08 -13.34 0.44
CA ALA A 58 1.26 -12.76 0.55
C ALA A 58 1.32 -11.86 1.78
N ARG A 59 2.53 -11.45 2.14
CA ARG A 59 2.76 -10.50 3.22
C ARG A 59 3.12 -9.14 2.64
N ALA A 60 2.42 -8.11 3.10
CA ALA A 60 2.81 -6.72 2.96
C ALA A 60 4.02 -6.40 3.85
N VAL A 61 4.65 -5.25 3.67
CA VAL A 61 5.66 -4.75 4.62
C VAL A 61 4.98 -4.14 5.84
N VAL A 62 5.66 -4.16 6.98
CA VAL A 62 5.22 -3.47 8.21
C VAL A 62 6.16 -2.29 8.44
N PRO A 63 5.63 -1.07 8.69
CA PRO A 63 4.22 -0.75 8.91
C PRO A 63 3.39 -0.97 7.65
N SER A 64 2.23 -1.58 7.84
CA SER A 64 1.28 -1.87 6.78
C SER A 64 0.51 -0.60 6.40
N PHE A 65 1.23 0.33 5.76
CA PHE A 65 0.77 1.64 5.28
C PHE A 65 0.98 1.79 3.77
N THR A 66 0.25 2.71 3.18
CA THR A 66 0.18 2.92 1.73
C THR A 66 1.54 3.20 1.08
N ASN A 67 2.29 4.22 1.54
CA ASN A 67 3.54 4.61 0.86
C ASN A 67 4.60 3.50 0.90
N PRO A 68 4.99 2.92 2.08
CA PRO A 68 6.03 1.89 2.08
C PRO A 68 5.66 0.67 1.25
N ASN A 69 4.39 0.26 1.23
CA ASN A 69 3.95 -0.90 0.47
C ASN A 69 3.86 -0.64 -1.03
N ASN A 70 3.26 0.47 -1.47
CA ASN A 70 3.24 0.82 -2.88
C ASN A 70 4.67 0.94 -3.44
N LEU A 71 5.60 1.57 -2.68
CA LEU A 71 6.99 1.65 -3.10
C LEU A 71 7.68 0.28 -3.10
N SER A 72 7.41 -0.58 -2.12
CA SER A 72 7.92 -1.97 -2.15
C SER A 72 7.44 -2.70 -3.40
N ILE A 73 6.16 -2.59 -3.77
CA ILE A 73 5.60 -3.23 -4.98
C ILE A 73 6.31 -2.76 -6.26
N VAL A 74 6.51 -1.45 -6.42
CA VAL A 74 7.11 -0.92 -7.67
C VAL A 74 8.65 -0.93 -7.66
N THR A 75 9.31 -1.18 -6.54
CA THR A 75 10.77 -1.33 -6.47
C THR A 75 11.22 -2.79 -6.36
N GLY A 76 10.31 -3.69 -5.96
CA GLY A 76 10.59 -5.10 -5.71
C GLY A 76 11.43 -5.36 -4.46
N VAL A 77 11.58 -4.39 -3.55
CA VAL A 77 12.42 -4.49 -2.35
C VAL A 77 11.73 -3.89 -1.12
N SER A 78 12.27 -4.17 0.06
CA SER A 78 11.74 -3.69 1.33
C SER A 78 12.08 -2.22 1.62
N PRO A 79 11.42 -1.60 2.60
CA PRO A 79 11.70 -0.24 3.08
C PRO A 79 13.16 0.00 3.45
N ALA A 80 13.87 -0.99 3.98
CA ALA A 80 15.31 -0.87 4.29
C ALA A 80 16.14 -0.45 3.07
N VAL A 81 15.72 -0.87 1.87
CA VAL A 81 16.40 -0.56 0.61
C VAL A 81 15.85 0.71 -0.03
N HIS A 82 14.51 0.81 -0.20
CA HIS A 82 13.93 1.97 -0.89
C HIS A 82 13.78 3.21 0.00
N GLY A 83 13.92 3.08 1.33
CA GLY A 83 14.00 4.20 2.25
C GLY A 83 12.68 4.79 2.74
N ILE A 84 11.53 4.37 2.22
CA ILE A 84 10.22 4.89 2.63
C ILE A 84 9.69 4.05 3.78
N SER A 85 9.74 4.59 5.01
CA SER A 85 9.39 3.87 6.25
C SER A 85 7.94 4.09 6.71
N GLY A 86 7.19 4.96 6.06
CA GLY A 86 5.81 5.30 6.42
C GLY A 86 5.25 6.34 5.46
N ASN A 87 4.04 6.82 5.73
CA ASN A 87 3.47 7.99 5.05
C ASN A 87 4.03 9.29 5.66
N TYR A 88 4.47 9.23 6.92
CA TYR A 88 4.93 10.36 7.74
C TYR A 88 6.08 9.93 8.64
N PHE A 89 7.07 10.82 8.86
CA PHE A 89 8.21 10.52 9.73
C PHE A 89 8.81 11.79 10.32
N TYR A 90 9.65 11.63 11.34
CA TYR A 90 10.54 12.67 11.82
C TYR A 90 11.84 12.64 11.01
N ASP A 91 12.13 13.74 10.31
CA ASP A 91 13.35 13.88 9.54
C ASP A 91 14.47 14.46 10.44
N PRO A 92 15.45 13.65 10.85
CA PRO A 92 16.49 14.10 11.75
C PRO A 92 17.43 15.14 11.11
N ALA A 93 17.49 15.21 9.78
CA ALA A 93 18.31 16.19 9.08
C ALA A 93 17.75 17.62 9.19
N THR A 94 16.43 17.76 9.30
CA THR A 94 15.75 19.06 9.41
C THR A 94 15.15 19.30 10.79
N GLY A 95 15.04 18.27 11.63
CA GLY A 95 14.35 18.33 12.92
C GLY A 95 12.84 18.49 12.82
N GLN A 96 12.25 18.16 11.64
CA GLN A 96 10.83 18.37 11.35
C GLN A 96 10.10 17.04 11.13
N GLU A 97 8.81 17.05 11.44
CA GLU A 97 7.90 15.98 11.09
C GLU A 97 7.31 16.27 9.70
N VAL A 98 7.51 15.36 8.76
CA VAL A 98 7.16 15.58 7.36
C VAL A 98 6.53 14.36 6.71
N MET A 99 5.74 14.59 5.64
CA MET A 99 5.22 13.51 4.81
C MET A 99 6.31 12.90 3.92
N MET A 100 6.34 11.56 3.85
CA MET A 100 7.25 10.82 2.96
C MET A 100 6.67 10.67 1.55
N ASN A 101 6.34 11.78 0.90
CA ASN A 101 5.78 11.83 -0.45
C ASN A 101 6.68 12.55 -1.47
N ASP A 102 7.86 13.04 -1.04
CA ASP A 102 8.85 13.65 -1.93
C ASP A 102 9.84 12.57 -2.44
N PRO A 103 10.08 12.49 -3.76
CA PRO A 103 11.05 11.57 -4.35
C PRO A 103 12.49 11.64 -3.77
N LYS A 104 12.88 12.77 -3.16
CA LYS A 104 14.18 12.88 -2.47
C LYS A 104 14.38 11.84 -1.35
N PHE A 105 13.29 11.29 -0.81
CA PHE A 105 13.35 10.25 0.22
C PHE A 105 13.55 8.85 -0.36
N LEU A 106 13.31 8.64 -1.65
CA LEU A 106 13.52 7.37 -2.33
C LEU A 106 15.01 7.11 -2.55
N ARG A 107 15.49 5.91 -2.15
CA ARG A 107 16.92 5.54 -2.18
C ARG A 107 17.28 4.58 -3.30
N CYS A 108 16.30 4.13 -4.07
CA CYS A 108 16.53 3.19 -5.17
C CYS A 108 15.59 3.49 -6.34
N GLU A 109 15.85 2.86 -7.46
CA GLU A 109 15.05 3.01 -8.68
C GLU A 109 13.77 2.19 -8.62
N THR A 110 12.68 2.68 -9.25
CA THR A 110 11.47 1.88 -9.46
C THR A 110 11.63 0.97 -10.67
N LEU A 111 10.96 -0.17 -10.66
CA LEU A 111 10.87 -1.05 -11.84
C LEU A 111 10.28 -0.31 -13.05
N LEU A 112 9.32 0.60 -12.80
CA LEU A 112 8.69 1.38 -13.86
C LEU A 112 9.69 2.32 -14.54
N ALA A 113 10.57 2.97 -13.78
CA ALA A 113 11.67 3.77 -14.35
C ALA A 113 12.67 2.90 -15.12
N ALA A 114 13.02 1.73 -14.59
CA ALA A 114 13.91 0.78 -15.28
C ALA A 114 13.30 0.24 -16.58
N LEU A 115 12.02 -0.12 -16.59
CA LEU A 115 11.26 -0.51 -17.78
C LEU A 115 11.23 0.60 -18.84
N SER A 116 10.98 1.84 -18.39
CA SER A 116 10.99 3.02 -19.25
C SER A 116 12.35 3.20 -19.94
N ARG A 117 13.44 3.10 -19.18
CA ARG A 117 14.81 3.20 -19.70
C ARG A 117 15.15 2.07 -20.69
N ALA A 118 14.54 0.90 -20.50
CA ALA A 118 14.66 -0.23 -21.42
C ALA A 118 13.75 -0.13 -22.67
N GLY A 119 13.04 0.99 -22.86
CA GLY A 119 12.20 1.25 -24.02
C GLY A 119 10.75 0.74 -23.90
N ALA A 120 10.36 0.09 -22.80
CA ALA A 120 8.96 -0.12 -22.49
C ALA A 120 8.29 1.23 -22.17
N ARG A 121 7.02 1.38 -22.47
CA ARG A 121 6.24 2.59 -22.15
C ARG A 121 5.34 2.29 -20.94
N PRO A 122 5.82 2.43 -19.71
CA PRO A 122 4.99 2.18 -18.54
C PRO A 122 3.95 3.26 -18.35
N ALA A 123 2.86 2.90 -17.66
CA ALA A 123 1.86 3.86 -17.21
C ALA A 123 1.50 3.62 -15.76
N VAL A 124 1.15 4.69 -15.05
CA VAL A 124 0.70 4.69 -13.65
C VAL A 124 -0.57 5.52 -13.53
N VAL A 125 -1.59 4.96 -12.92
CA VAL A 125 -2.75 5.73 -12.48
C VAL A 125 -2.97 5.47 -11.00
N THR A 126 -3.02 6.53 -10.20
CA THR A 126 -3.25 6.43 -8.76
C THR A 126 -4.57 7.13 -8.39
N ALA A 127 -5.18 6.73 -7.28
CA ALA A 127 -6.32 7.45 -6.75
C ALA A 127 -5.89 8.83 -6.21
N LYS A 128 -4.81 8.88 -5.41
CA LYS A 128 -4.35 10.07 -4.68
C LYS A 128 -3.08 10.67 -5.31
N ASP A 129 -3.03 11.99 -5.51
CA ASP A 129 -1.92 12.66 -6.21
C ASP A 129 -0.59 12.63 -5.43
N LYS A 130 -0.64 12.62 -4.10
CA LYS A 130 0.56 12.59 -3.26
C LYS A 130 1.47 11.38 -3.50
N LEU A 131 0.92 10.22 -3.87
CA LEU A 131 1.68 9.01 -4.19
C LEU A 131 2.24 9.02 -5.61
N ARG A 132 1.58 9.73 -6.55
CA ARG A 132 1.93 9.82 -7.97
C ARG A 132 3.40 10.18 -8.19
N ARG A 133 3.91 11.19 -7.47
CA ARG A 133 5.28 11.69 -7.65
C ARG A 133 6.34 10.66 -7.28
N LEU A 134 6.09 9.85 -6.27
CA LEU A 134 6.98 8.74 -5.87
C LEU A 134 6.95 7.62 -6.92
N LEU A 135 5.77 7.19 -7.34
CA LEU A 135 5.60 6.10 -8.30
C LEU A 135 6.14 6.44 -9.68
N GLY A 136 5.93 7.69 -10.14
CA GLY A 136 6.41 8.19 -11.42
C GLY A 136 7.84 8.73 -11.41
N HIS A 137 8.56 8.64 -10.30
CA HIS A 137 9.92 9.18 -10.21
C HIS A 137 10.85 8.57 -11.26
N ALA A 138 11.53 9.44 -12.03
CA ALA A 138 12.45 9.09 -13.12
C ALA A 138 11.83 8.23 -14.26
N MET A 139 10.52 8.05 -14.30
CA MET A 139 9.81 7.32 -15.33
C MET A 139 9.51 8.23 -16.54
N GLN A 140 9.76 7.73 -17.74
CA GLN A 140 9.25 8.31 -18.98
C GLN A 140 8.01 7.49 -19.41
N GLY A 141 6.82 8.06 -19.28
CA GLY A 141 5.57 7.39 -19.56
C GLY A 141 4.38 8.23 -19.10
N ILE A 142 3.23 7.60 -18.91
CA ILE A 142 2.03 8.27 -18.42
C ILE A 142 1.93 8.06 -16.92
N CYS A 143 1.79 9.15 -16.15
CA CYS A 143 1.65 9.08 -14.69
C CYS A 143 0.74 10.18 -14.18
N PHE A 144 -0.46 9.85 -13.72
CA PHE A 144 -1.42 10.82 -13.18
C PHE A 144 -2.28 10.21 -12.05
N SER A 145 -3.03 11.08 -11.36
CA SER A 145 -4.01 10.69 -10.35
C SER A 145 -5.43 10.96 -10.81
N SER A 146 -6.39 10.11 -10.39
CA SER A 146 -7.81 10.37 -10.63
C SER A 146 -8.31 11.61 -9.89
N GLU A 147 -7.74 11.88 -8.71
CA GLU A 147 -8.02 13.10 -7.91
C GLU A 147 -7.81 14.40 -8.68
N LYS A 148 -6.81 14.44 -9.59
CA LYS A 148 -6.44 15.62 -10.37
C LYS A 148 -6.39 15.34 -11.89
N ALA A 149 -7.28 14.49 -12.37
CA ALA A 149 -7.31 14.11 -13.77
C ALA A 149 -7.58 15.29 -14.72
N ASP A 150 -8.27 16.34 -14.25
CA ASP A 150 -8.53 17.59 -14.95
C ASP A 150 -7.33 18.56 -15.02
N GLN A 151 -6.27 18.30 -14.22
CA GLN A 151 -5.08 19.14 -14.15
C GLN A 151 -3.88 18.53 -14.91
N THR A 152 -4.10 17.47 -15.67
CA THR A 152 -3.02 16.79 -16.38
C THR A 152 -2.48 17.63 -17.54
N THR A 153 -1.15 17.54 -17.73
CA THR A 153 -0.44 18.13 -18.87
C THR A 153 0.51 17.11 -19.49
N LYS A 154 0.77 17.23 -20.77
CA LYS A 154 1.70 16.33 -21.47
C LYS A 154 3.11 16.38 -20.86
N ALA A 155 3.55 17.56 -20.45
CA ALA A 155 4.90 17.78 -19.91
C ALA A 155 5.12 17.06 -18.57
N GLU A 156 4.14 17.13 -17.66
CA GLU A 156 4.29 16.56 -16.32
C GLU A 156 3.77 15.12 -16.23
N HIS A 157 2.69 14.80 -16.93
CA HIS A 157 1.94 13.56 -16.73
C HIS A 157 2.05 12.59 -17.91
N GLY A 158 2.71 12.99 -19.00
CA GLY A 158 2.79 12.18 -20.23
C GLY A 158 1.49 12.11 -21.03
N ILE A 159 0.43 12.78 -20.57
CA ILE A 159 -0.88 12.88 -21.21
C ILE A 159 -1.43 14.30 -21.06
N GLU A 160 -2.04 14.85 -22.12
CA GLU A 160 -2.52 16.24 -22.11
C GLU A 160 -3.79 16.40 -21.28
N ARG A 161 -4.78 15.52 -21.47
CA ARG A 161 -6.07 15.53 -20.79
C ARG A 161 -6.48 14.11 -20.43
N ALA A 162 -6.25 13.73 -19.16
CA ALA A 162 -6.67 12.42 -18.69
C ALA A 162 -8.19 12.26 -18.65
N THR A 163 -8.93 13.37 -18.53
CA THR A 163 -10.40 13.38 -18.61
C THR A 163 -10.96 12.92 -19.97
N ASP A 164 -10.15 12.94 -21.03
CA ASP A 164 -10.57 12.40 -22.34
C ASP A 164 -10.48 10.86 -22.44
N LEU A 165 -9.90 10.22 -21.41
CA LEU A 165 -9.81 8.75 -21.38
C LEU A 165 -11.15 8.11 -21.05
N VAL A 166 -11.88 8.65 -20.09
CA VAL A 166 -13.11 8.06 -19.56
C VAL A 166 -14.25 9.08 -19.51
N PRO A 167 -15.48 8.67 -19.82
CA PRO A 167 -16.66 9.54 -19.78
C PRO A 167 -17.20 9.67 -18.33
N MET A 168 -16.30 9.93 -17.37
CA MET A 168 -16.63 10.12 -15.97
C MET A 168 -16.19 11.53 -15.53
N ALA A 169 -16.98 12.17 -14.69
CA ALA A 169 -16.54 13.37 -14.00
C ALA A 169 -15.35 13.05 -13.08
N VAL A 170 -14.48 14.04 -12.83
CA VAL A 170 -13.41 13.88 -11.85
C VAL A 170 -14.05 13.62 -10.48
N PRO A 171 -13.72 12.50 -9.83
CA PRO A 171 -14.37 12.12 -8.59
C PRO A 171 -13.99 13.01 -7.42
N ALA A 172 -14.86 13.07 -6.41
CA ALA A 172 -14.53 13.71 -5.13
C ALA A 172 -13.36 13.00 -4.43
N VAL A 173 -12.53 13.75 -3.70
CA VAL A 173 -11.29 13.26 -3.06
C VAL A 173 -11.52 12.08 -2.10
N TYR A 174 -12.69 12.03 -1.45
CA TYR A 174 -13.07 10.94 -0.53
C TYR A 174 -14.28 10.20 -1.09
N SER A 175 -14.08 9.38 -2.11
CA SER A 175 -15.15 8.61 -2.73
C SER A 175 -14.64 7.27 -3.29
N ALA A 176 -15.55 6.30 -3.43
CA ALA A 176 -15.28 5.02 -4.06
C ALA A 176 -14.98 5.16 -5.57
N GLU A 177 -15.56 6.20 -6.18
CA GLU A 177 -15.45 6.52 -7.61
C GLU A 177 -14.01 6.84 -8.03
N LEU A 178 -13.14 7.28 -7.08
CA LEU A 178 -11.69 7.42 -7.37
C LEU A 178 -11.08 6.11 -7.85
N SER A 179 -11.43 4.99 -7.20
CA SER A 179 -10.94 3.65 -7.59
C SER A 179 -11.53 3.22 -8.94
N GLU A 180 -12.81 3.46 -9.18
CA GLU A 180 -13.43 3.15 -10.45
C GLU A 180 -12.81 3.96 -11.59
N TYR A 181 -12.55 5.25 -11.39
CA TYR A 181 -11.87 6.11 -12.37
C TYR A 181 -10.47 5.58 -12.71
N VAL A 182 -9.68 5.16 -11.68
CA VAL A 182 -8.35 4.56 -11.90
C VAL A 182 -8.43 3.34 -12.81
N LEU A 183 -9.38 2.45 -12.55
CA LEU A 183 -9.55 1.21 -13.33
C LEU A 183 -10.06 1.50 -14.75
N ALA A 184 -11.04 2.40 -14.90
CA ALA A 184 -11.56 2.81 -16.19
C ALA A 184 -10.48 3.47 -17.05
N ALA A 185 -9.73 4.42 -16.49
CA ALA A 185 -8.62 5.07 -17.17
C ALA A 185 -7.50 4.08 -17.52
N GLY A 186 -7.17 3.15 -16.62
CA GLY A 186 -6.21 2.08 -16.86
C GLY A 186 -6.62 1.19 -18.04
N LEU A 187 -7.90 0.83 -18.13
CA LEU A 187 -8.44 0.02 -19.23
C LEU A 187 -8.37 0.76 -20.57
N GLU A 188 -8.67 2.05 -20.59
CA GLU A 188 -8.57 2.87 -21.80
C GLU A 188 -7.11 3.11 -22.22
N LEU A 189 -6.19 3.29 -21.26
CA LEU A 189 -4.75 3.33 -21.54
C LEU A 189 -4.28 2.00 -22.15
N LEU A 190 -4.73 0.87 -21.61
CA LEU A 190 -4.39 -0.45 -22.16
C LEU A 190 -4.86 -0.59 -23.62
N ARG A 191 -6.05 -0.10 -23.95
CA ARG A 191 -6.63 -0.17 -25.30
C ARG A 191 -5.95 0.77 -26.28
N ARG A 192 -5.68 2.02 -25.89
CA ARG A 192 -5.21 3.09 -26.77
C ARG A 192 -3.69 3.14 -26.88
N GLU A 193 -3.00 3.07 -25.75
CA GLU A 193 -1.55 3.29 -25.65
C GLU A 193 -0.74 1.99 -25.56
N ARG A 194 -1.39 0.87 -25.18
CA ARG A 194 -0.78 -0.45 -25.02
C ARG A 194 0.55 -0.40 -24.23
N PRO A 195 0.54 0.12 -23.01
CA PRO A 195 1.75 0.18 -22.19
C PRO A 195 2.28 -1.23 -21.92
N GLY A 196 3.61 -1.38 -21.90
CA GLY A 196 4.23 -2.67 -21.55
C GLY A 196 3.95 -3.07 -20.10
N ALA A 197 3.92 -2.08 -19.19
CA ALA A 197 3.53 -2.27 -17.80
C ALA A 197 2.59 -1.14 -17.35
N LEU A 198 1.55 -1.49 -16.62
CA LEU A 198 0.57 -0.57 -16.06
C LEU A 198 0.43 -0.85 -14.55
N TYR A 199 0.62 0.17 -13.73
CA TYR A 199 0.39 0.10 -12.29
C TYR A 199 -0.80 0.95 -11.90
N LEU A 200 -1.77 0.34 -11.22
CA LEU A 200 -3.02 0.96 -10.80
C LEU A 200 -3.11 0.87 -9.28
N SER A 201 -3.07 2.02 -8.58
CA SER A 201 -3.18 2.10 -7.12
C SER A 201 -4.51 2.74 -6.75
N LEU A 202 -5.35 1.98 -6.04
CA LEU A 202 -6.70 2.37 -5.66
C LEU A 202 -6.71 3.20 -4.36
N THR A 203 -7.88 3.43 -3.78
CA THR A 203 -8.06 4.07 -2.46
C THR A 203 -8.84 3.17 -1.52
N ASP A 204 -8.57 3.29 -0.24
CA ASP A 204 -9.10 2.52 0.89
C ASP A 204 -10.41 3.09 1.48
N TYR A 205 -11.05 4.04 0.78
CA TYR A 205 -12.26 4.71 1.27
C TYR A 205 -13.37 3.74 1.71
N VAL A 206 -13.62 2.70 0.89
CA VAL A 206 -14.64 1.69 1.20
C VAL A 206 -14.19 0.81 2.37
N GLN A 207 -12.92 0.42 2.41
CA GLN A 207 -12.36 -0.47 3.43
C GLN A 207 -12.36 0.16 4.83
N HIS A 208 -12.19 1.47 4.92
CA HIS A 208 -12.30 2.20 6.20
C HIS A 208 -13.74 2.24 6.73
N LYS A 209 -14.75 2.21 5.87
CA LYS A 209 -16.16 2.35 6.26
C LYS A 209 -16.91 1.01 6.32
N HIS A 210 -16.55 0.05 5.48
CA HIS A 210 -17.36 -1.14 5.25
C HIS A 210 -16.55 -2.42 5.40
N ALA A 211 -16.92 -3.23 6.38
CA ALA A 211 -16.31 -4.54 6.62
C ALA A 211 -16.62 -5.53 5.46
N PRO A 212 -15.78 -6.58 5.28
CA PRO A 212 -16.06 -7.66 4.34
C PRO A 212 -17.45 -8.28 4.53
N GLY A 213 -18.17 -8.47 3.41
CA GLY A 213 -19.50 -9.05 3.38
C GLY A 213 -20.65 -8.06 3.62
N THR A 214 -20.38 -6.78 3.89
CA THR A 214 -21.42 -5.75 3.85
C THR A 214 -21.86 -5.48 2.41
N PRO A 215 -23.10 -5.01 2.17
CA PRO A 215 -23.59 -4.73 0.82
C PRO A 215 -22.67 -3.76 0.06
N ALA A 216 -22.29 -2.63 0.67
CA ALA A 216 -21.44 -1.63 0.03
C ALA A 216 -20.05 -2.18 -0.34
N ALA A 217 -19.42 -2.98 0.54
CA ALA A 217 -18.18 -3.65 0.22
C ALA A 217 -18.35 -4.69 -0.90
N THR A 218 -19.43 -5.45 -0.88
CA THR A 218 -19.73 -6.46 -1.92
C THR A 218 -19.91 -5.80 -3.29
N ASP A 219 -20.68 -4.71 -3.36
CA ASP A 219 -20.90 -3.95 -4.59
C ASP A 219 -19.61 -3.34 -5.14
N PHE A 220 -18.76 -2.80 -4.24
CA PHE A 220 -17.45 -2.27 -4.61
C PHE A 220 -16.54 -3.37 -5.20
N TYR A 221 -16.43 -4.53 -4.56
CA TYR A 221 -15.63 -5.63 -5.08
C TYR A 221 -16.22 -6.26 -6.33
N ALA A 222 -17.54 -6.26 -6.52
CA ALA A 222 -18.19 -6.61 -7.79
C ALA A 222 -17.84 -5.63 -8.91
N MET A 223 -17.73 -4.34 -8.60
CA MET A 223 -17.23 -3.34 -9.56
C MET A 223 -15.78 -3.62 -9.93
N LEU A 224 -14.88 -3.86 -8.96
CA LEU A 224 -13.48 -4.21 -9.23
C LEU A 224 -13.39 -5.45 -10.14
N ASP A 225 -14.16 -6.50 -9.85
CA ASP A 225 -14.18 -7.76 -10.58
C ASP A 225 -14.55 -7.60 -12.06
N ARG A 226 -15.49 -6.69 -12.36
CA ARG A 226 -15.84 -6.35 -13.77
C ARG A 226 -14.64 -5.78 -14.54
N TYR A 227 -13.84 -4.91 -13.90
CA TYR A 227 -12.64 -4.38 -14.53
C TYR A 227 -11.54 -5.43 -14.64
N PHE A 228 -11.37 -6.31 -13.65
CA PHE A 228 -10.42 -7.41 -13.72
C PHE A 228 -10.74 -8.36 -14.90
N ASP A 229 -12.01 -8.68 -15.10
CA ASP A 229 -12.47 -9.44 -16.28
C ASP A 229 -12.18 -8.68 -17.59
N ALA A 230 -12.39 -7.37 -17.61
CA ALA A 230 -12.12 -6.56 -18.79
C ALA A 230 -10.61 -6.49 -19.14
N PHE A 231 -9.72 -6.37 -18.16
CA PHE A 231 -8.27 -6.46 -18.37
C PHE A 231 -7.84 -7.83 -18.88
N ASP A 232 -8.41 -8.91 -18.31
CA ASP A 232 -8.14 -10.28 -18.75
C ASP A 232 -8.58 -10.49 -20.21
N ARG A 233 -9.79 -10.05 -20.58
CA ARG A 233 -10.31 -10.10 -21.95
C ARG A 233 -9.52 -9.24 -22.93
N ALA A 234 -8.90 -8.16 -22.47
CA ALA A 234 -8.01 -7.34 -23.28
C ALA A 234 -6.64 -8.01 -23.51
N GLY A 235 -6.40 -9.20 -22.96
CA GLY A 235 -5.19 -10.00 -23.15
C GLY A 235 -4.04 -9.64 -22.22
N ALA A 236 -4.27 -8.83 -21.19
CA ALA A 236 -3.24 -8.49 -20.22
C ALA A 236 -2.91 -9.67 -19.28
N VAL A 237 -1.66 -9.74 -18.85
CA VAL A 237 -1.31 -10.44 -17.63
C VAL A 237 -1.68 -9.53 -16.47
N LEU A 238 -2.63 -9.97 -15.65
CA LEU A 238 -3.15 -9.20 -14.53
C LEU A 238 -2.60 -9.76 -13.22
N GLY A 239 -1.86 -8.94 -12.48
CA GLY A 239 -1.49 -9.17 -11.08
C GLY A 239 -2.36 -8.32 -10.17
N ILE A 240 -2.94 -8.92 -9.12
CA ILE A 240 -3.75 -8.22 -8.14
C ILE A 240 -3.14 -8.48 -6.77
N THR A 241 -2.88 -7.41 -6.02
CA THR A 241 -2.44 -7.47 -4.63
C THR A 241 -3.02 -6.29 -3.85
N ALA A 242 -2.63 -6.17 -2.59
CA ALA A 242 -2.93 -5.00 -1.78
C ALA A 242 -1.65 -4.49 -1.10
N ASP A 243 -1.67 -3.26 -0.69
CA ASP A 243 -0.61 -2.67 0.11
C ASP A 243 -0.72 -3.08 1.59
N HIS A 244 -1.93 -3.29 2.09
CA HIS A 244 -2.23 -3.81 3.43
C HIS A 244 -3.67 -4.34 3.51
N GLY A 245 -3.98 -4.99 4.63
CA GLY A 245 -5.35 -5.32 5.03
C GLY A 245 -5.99 -4.20 5.85
N MET A 246 -7.12 -4.52 6.50
CA MET A 246 -7.91 -3.58 7.30
C MET A 246 -8.62 -4.31 8.42
N ASN A 247 -8.56 -3.80 9.66
CA ASN A 247 -9.27 -4.39 10.80
C ASN A 247 -10.20 -3.40 11.50
N ALA A 248 -11.23 -3.92 12.17
CA ALA A 248 -12.01 -3.15 13.11
C ALA A 248 -11.12 -2.72 14.30
N LYS A 249 -11.17 -1.45 14.67
CA LYS A 249 -10.40 -0.83 15.75
C LYS A 249 -11.31 -0.18 16.79
N SER A 250 -12.45 -0.81 17.03
CA SER A 250 -13.46 -0.35 17.97
C SER A 250 -13.80 -1.42 18.98
N HIS A 251 -14.23 -0.98 20.15
CA HIS A 251 -14.86 -1.85 21.15
C HIS A 251 -16.22 -2.39 20.64
N PRO A 252 -16.80 -3.40 21.29
CA PRO A 252 -18.11 -3.94 20.89
C PRO A 252 -19.25 -2.92 20.92
N ASP A 253 -19.11 -1.84 21.68
CA ASP A 253 -20.07 -0.73 21.74
C ASP A 253 -19.88 0.31 20.62
N GLY A 254 -18.91 0.11 19.72
CA GLY A 254 -18.60 0.99 18.61
C GLY A 254 -17.60 2.12 18.94
N THR A 255 -17.22 2.30 20.20
CA THR A 255 -16.23 3.31 20.58
C THR A 255 -14.84 2.94 20.10
N PRO A 256 -14.01 3.91 19.62
CA PRO A 256 -12.65 3.64 19.17
C PRO A 256 -11.77 3.05 20.28
N ASN A 257 -11.03 1.99 19.97
CA ASN A 257 -10.10 1.34 20.90
C ASN A 257 -8.69 1.93 20.70
N VAL A 258 -8.35 2.97 21.45
CA VAL A 258 -7.12 3.76 21.29
C VAL A 258 -6.22 3.65 22.51
N VAL A 259 -4.93 3.35 22.29
CA VAL A 259 -3.88 3.51 23.31
C VAL A 259 -3.08 4.77 23.00
N TYR A 260 -3.17 5.76 23.88
CA TYR A 260 -2.42 7.01 23.75
C TYR A 260 -1.02 6.87 24.38
N LEU A 261 0.01 6.99 23.55
CA LEU A 261 1.39 6.67 23.93
C LEU A 261 2.08 7.81 24.72
N ARG A 262 1.78 9.08 24.39
CA ARG A 262 2.44 10.23 25.01
C ARG A 262 2.22 10.28 26.52
N PRO A 263 1.00 10.15 27.06
CA PRO A 263 0.80 10.14 28.52
C PRO A 263 1.59 9.05 29.24
N ILE A 264 1.78 7.90 28.62
CA ILE A 264 2.56 6.79 29.18
C ILE A 264 4.05 7.15 29.23
N VAL A 265 4.59 7.68 28.13
CA VAL A 265 6.01 8.03 28.01
C VAL A 265 6.36 9.26 28.87
N ASP A 266 5.52 10.30 28.84
CA ASP A 266 5.70 11.51 29.65
C ASP A 266 5.61 11.21 31.15
N GLY A 267 4.81 10.22 31.56
CA GLY A 267 4.76 9.76 32.96
C GLY A 267 6.08 9.18 33.44
N LEU A 268 6.96 8.73 32.54
CA LEU A 268 8.27 8.16 32.87
C LEU A 268 9.44 9.15 32.72
N LEU A 269 9.35 10.03 31.70
CA LEU A 269 10.45 10.93 31.31
C LEU A 269 10.22 12.37 31.72
N GLY A 270 8.97 12.76 31.94
CA GLY A 270 8.53 14.14 31.99
C GLY A 270 8.08 14.64 30.60
N PRO A 271 7.21 15.66 30.55
CA PRO A 271 6.65 16.18 29.32
C PRO A 271 7.72 16.68 28.32
N GLY A 272 7.52 16.37 27.04
CA GLY A 272 8.38 16.85 25.95
C GLY A 272 9.75 16.20 25.83
N ARG A 273 10.02 15.13 26.61
CA ARG A 273 11.31 14.40 26.59
C ARG A 273 11.31 13.24 25.58
N ALA A 274 10.21 13.04 24.90
CA ALA A 274 10.09 12.06 23.84
C ALA A 274 9.15 12.58 22.73
N ARG A 275 9.32 12.04 21.54
CA ARG A 275 8.48 12.33 20.39
C ARG A 275 7.82 11.05 19.90
N VAL A 276 6.49 11.03 19.91
CA VAL A 276 5.70 9.95 19.32
C VAL A 276 5.37 10.30 17.88
N ILE A 277 5.74 9.45 16.95
CA ILE A 277 5.42 9.59 15.53
C ILE A 277 4.47 8.47 15.13
N LEU A 278 3.37 8.85 14.49
CA LEU A 278 2.41 7.94 13.86
C LEU A 278 2.65 7.97 12.35
N PRO A 279 3.29 6.95 11.77
CA PRO A 279 3.63 6.96 10.33
C PRO A 279 2.40 6.91 9.40
N ILE A 280 1.20 6.69 9.92
CA ILE A 280 -0.08 6.81 9.20
C ILE A 280 -0.49 8.28 9.00
N THR A 281 0.07 9.23 9.74
CA THR A 281 -0.37 10.63 9.73
C THR A 281 -0.39 11.17 8.31
N ASP A 282 -1.56 11.66 7.94
CA ASP A 282 -1.82 12.38 6.71
C ASP A 282 -2.72 13.57 7.05
N PRO A 283 -2.20 14.80 7.06
CA PRO A 283 -2.98 16.00 7.43
C PRO A 283 -4.15 16.27 6.49
N TYR A 284 -4.22 15.59 5.33
CA TYR A 284 -5.32 15.72 4.38
C TYR A 284 -6.39 14.63 4.55
N VAL A 285 -6.14 13.61 5.38
CA VAL A 285 -7.05 12.48 5.60
C VAL A 285 -7.46 12.44 7.06
N VAL A 286 -8.68 12.88 7.35
CA VAL A 286 -9.19 13.07 8.73
C VAL A 286 -10.17 11.98 9.18
N HIS A 287 -10.70 11.16 8.27
CA HIS A 287 -11.78 10.21 8.54
C HIS A 287 -11.40 9.02 9.45
N HIS A 288 -10.11 8.78 9.71
CA HIS A 288 -9.64 7.77 10.66
C HIS A 288 -8.83 8.38 11.82
N GLY A 289 -8.93 9.70 12.04
CA GLY A 289 -8.24 10.41 13.12
C GLY A 289 -6.70 10.33 13.07
N ALA A 290 -6.10 9.97 11.93
CA ALA A 290 -4.67 9.66 11.78
C ALA A 290 -4.19 8.56 12.75
N LEU A 291 -5.04 7.57 13.07
CA LEU A 291 -4.79 6.49 14.00
C LEU A 291 -4.52 5.17 13.26
N GLY A 292 -3.46 4.47 13.64
CA GLY A 292 -3.08 3.15 13.11
C GLY A 292 -2.43 2.29 14.17
N SER A 293 -2.13 1.03 13.86
CA SER A 293 -1.58 0.07 14.83
C SER A 293 -0.06 0.01 14.87
N PHE A 294 0.62 1.06 14.38
CA PHE A 294 2.08 1.20 14.41
C PHE A 294 2.47 2.60 14.82
N ALA A 295 3.43 2.70 15.73
CA ALA A 295 4.04 3.96 16.13
C ALA A 295 5.54 3.81 16.32
N THR A 296 6.27 4.93 16.25
CA THR A 296 7.67 4.99 16.64
C THR A 296 7.88 6.11 17.65
N VAL A 297 8.82 5.90 18.57
CA VAL A 297 9.13 6.84 19.65
C VAL A 297 10.59 7.22 19.59
N TYR A 298 10.86 8.51 19.47
CA TYR A 298 12.20 9.10 19.60
C TYR A 298 12.39 9.59 21.03
N LEU A 299 13.55 9.33 21.62
CA LEU A 299 13.85 9.62 23.02
C LEU A 299 15.01 10.63 23.13
N ASP A 300 14.84 11.66 23.95
CA ASP A 300 15.96 12.57 24.29
C ASP A 300 17.06 11.84 25.08
N GLU A 301 16.68 10.79 25.83
CA GLU A 301 17.57 9.93 26.60
C GLU A 301 17.42 8.46 26.14
N PRO A 302 18.14 8.03 25.09
CA PRO A 302 18.02 6.65 24.57
C PRO A 302 18.33 5.56 25.62
N SER A 303 19.15 5.87 26.63
CA SER A 303 19.45 4.96 27.76
C SER A 303 18.22 4.55 28.58
N ARG A 304 17.15 5.34 28.53
CA ARG A 304 15.86 5.04 29.18
C ARG A 304 14.98 4.10 28.35
N GLY A 305 15.35 3.82 27.10
CA GLY A 305 14.62 2.97 26.17
C GLY A 305 14.13 1.65 26.74
N PRO A 306 14.99 0.84 27.40
CA PRO A 306 14.56 -0.45 27.95
C PRO A 306 13.44 -0.33 28.99
N ALA A 307 13.49 0.67 29.88
CA ALA A 307 12.44 0.88 30.87
C ALA A 307 11.12 1.32 30.27
N ILE A 308 11.17 2.19 29.25
CA ILE A 308 10.00 2.66 28.51
C ILE A 308 9.39 1.51 27.71
N ALA A 309 10.22 0.73 27.01
CA ALA A 309 9.77 -0.44 26.27
C ALA A 309 9.05 -1.46 27.16
N ALA A 310 9.60 -1.75 28.35
CA ALA A 310 8.98 -2.65 29.32
C ALA A 310 7.62 -2.11 29.79
N ARG A 311 7.50 -0.81 30.05
CA ARG A 311 6.24 -0.17 30.46
C ARG A 311 5.20 -0.23 29.34
N LEU A 312 5.59 0.09 28.11
CA LEU A 312 4.72 0.02 26.93
C LEU A 312 4.26 -1.42 26.69
N ALA A 313 5.17 -2.39 26.70
CA ALA A 313 4.85 -3.80 26.49
C ALA A 313 3.88 -4.37 27.56
N SER A 314 3.82 -3.77 28.75
CA SER A 314 2.86 -4.14 29.80
C SER A 314 1.50 -3.42 29.70
N THR A 315 1.33 -2.55 28.70
CA THR A 315 0.10 -1.78 28.51
C THR A 315 -0.91 -2.59 27.68
N PRO A 316 -2.14 -2.82 28.18
CA PRO A 316 -3.17 -3.49 27.37
C PRO A 316 -3.39 -2.78 26.03
N GLY A 317 -3.57 -3.54 24.96
CA GLY A 317 -3.71 -3.04 23.59
C GLY A 317 -2.39 -2.88 22.84
N ILE A 318 -1.23 -3.05 23.50
CA ILE A 318 0.08 -3.11 22.84
C ILE A 318 0.51 -4.57 22.71
N ALA A 319 0.71 -5.02 21.46
CA ALA A 319 1.10 -6.39 21.16
C ALA A 319 2.62 -6.60 21.29
N GLU A 320 3.41 -5.68 20.73
CA GLU A 320 4.86 -5.84 20.64
C GLU A 320 5.56 -4.48 20.76
N VAL A 321 6.74 -4.46 21.39
CA VAL A 321 7.63 -3.28 21.47
C VAL A 321 9.05 -3.73 21.16
N TYR A 322 9.74 -2.99 20.30
CA TYR A 322 11.11 -3.27 19.88
C TYR A 322 12.00 -2.03 20.03
N ASP A 323 13.26 -2.24 20.34
CA ASP A 323 14.27 -1.22 20.05
C ASP A 323 14.47 -1.05 18.52
N ASN A 324 15.07 0.07 18.14
CA ASN A 324 15.33 0.40 16.73
C ASN A 324 16.05 -0.73 15.98
N ALA A 325 17.10 -1.31 16.57
CA ALA A 325 17.91 -2.32 15.88
C ALA A 325 17.12 -3.59 15.61
N THR A 326 16.45 -4.10 16.64
CA THR A 326 15.67 -5.33 16.58
C THR A 326 14.42 -5.17 15.68
N GLY A 327 13.68 -4.09 15.87
CA GLY A 327 12.46 -3.85 15.11
C GLY A 327 12.74 -3.54 13.62
N CYS A 328 13.77 -2.73 13.33
CA CYS A 328 14.17 -2.49 11.95
C CYS A 328 14.70 -3.74 11.23
N ALA A 329 15.39 -4.63 11.95
CA ALA A 329 15.80 -5.91 11.38
C ALA A 329 14.59 -6.83 11.11
N ARG A 330 13.61 -6.88 12.05
CA ARG A 330 12.39 -7.70 11.90
C ARG A 330 11.51 -7.25 10.74
N PHE A 331 11.31 -5.94 10.62
CA PHE A 331 10.37 -5.35 9.65
C PHE A 331 11.06 -4.79 8.40
N GLU A 332 12.36 -5.01 8.26
CA GLU A 332 13.16 -4.54 7.12
C GLU A 332 13.00 -3.03 6.88
N LEU A 333 13.16 -2.23 7.96
CA LEU A 333 13.03 -0.77 7.95
C LEU A 333 14.39 -0.05 7.92
N PRO A 334 14.45 1.17 7.34
CA PRO A 334 15.65 2.00 7.37
C PRO A 334 15.85 2.58 8.77
N ARG A 335 16.91 2.15 9.46
CA ARG A 335 17.17 2.50 10.88
C ARG A 335 17.26 4.00 11.15
N ASP A 336 17.72 4.78 10.19
CA ASP A 336 17.87 6.22 10.27
C ASP A 336 16.58 7.02 10.06
N ARG A 337 15.46 6.31 9.80
CA ARG A 337 14.13 6.91 9.58
C ARG A 337 13.05 6.34 10.48
N VAL A 338 13.48 5.73 11.57
CA VAL A 338 12.62 5.12 12.58
C VAL A 338 13.15 5.52 13.97
N GLY A 339 12.26 5.77 14.93
CA GLY A 339 12.64 6.16 16.27
C GLY A 339 13.39 5.09 17.07
N ASP A 340 13.75 5.41 18.31
CA ASP A 340 14.45 4.51 19.22
C ASP A 340 13.64 3.28 19.58
N LEU A 341 12.28 3.43 19.61
CA LEU A 341 11.35 2.33 19.85
C LEU A 341 10.33 2.23 18.74
N ILE A 342 9.94 1.00 18.44
CA ILE A 342 8.81 0.63 17.56
C ILE A 342 7.74 0.01 18.45
N VAL A 343 6.50 0.48 18.31
CA VAL A 343 5.34 0.01 19.09
C VAL A 343 4.28 -0.51 18.11
N ILE A 344 3.82 -1.74 18.35
CA ILE A 344 2.79 -2.40 17.57
C ILE A 344 1.54 -2.57 18.43
N GLY A 345 0.39 -2.11 17.93
CA GLY A 345 -0.92 -2.35 18.56
C GLY A 345 -1.43 -3.76 18.31
N GLU A 346 -2.29 -4.24 19.21
CA GLU A 346 -3.06 -5.47 18.98
C GLU A 346 -4.00 -5.32 17.76
N ALA A 347 -4.52 -6.46 17.24
CA ALA A 347 -5.34 -6.49 16.03
C ALA A 347 -6.51 -5.50 16.03
N HIS A 348 -7.13 -5.27 17.19
CA HIS A 348 -8.29 -4.39 17.33
C HIS A 348 -7.96 -3.06 18.04
N THR A 349 -6.68 -2.68 18.09
CA THR A 349 -6.23 -1.47 18.78
C THR A 349 -5.46 -0.56 17.83
N VAL A 350 -5.74 0.73 17.93
CA VAL A 350 -4.92 1.78 17.30
C VAL A 350 -4.10 2.52 18.36
N LEU A 351 -3.00 3.09 17.91
CA LEU A 351 -2.10 3.90 18.71
C LEU A 351 -2.32 5.37 18.37
N GLY A 352 -2.39 6.21 19.41
CA GLY A 352 -2.51 7.66 19.29
C GLY A 352 -1.38 8.40 20.03
N LYS A 353 -1.21 9.69 19.73
CA LYS A 353 -0.29 10.56 20.47
C LYS A 353 -0.88 10.90 21.85
N SER A 354 -1.92 11.73 21.85
CA SER A 354 -2.72 12.08 23.04
C SER A 354 -4.18 12.33 22.62
N PRO A 355 -5.15 12.27 23.54
CA PRO A 355 -6.57 12.49 23.19
C PRO A 355 -6.84 13.81 22.45
N GLU A 356 -6.12 14.85 22.82
CA GLU A 356 -6.33 16.21 22.29
C GLU A 356 -5.84 16.38 20.85
N GLU A 357 -4.98 15.46 20.38
CA GLU A 357 -4.38 15.54 19.05
C GLU A 357 -5.13 14.72 17.97
N HIS A 358 -6.21 14.03 18.39
CA HIS A 358 -7.00 13.19 17.48
C HIS A 358 -8.47 13.56 17.57
N ASP A 359 -8.98 14.22 16.53
CA ASP A 359 -10.41 14.51 16.43
C ASP A 359 -11.15 13.28 15.90
N LEU A 360 -11.88 12.60 16.78
CA LEU A 360 -12.69 11.43 16.47
C LEU A 360 -14.18 11.78 16.27
N SER A 361 -14.55 13.06 16.35
CA SER A 361 -15.94 13.52 16.18
C SER A 361 -16.45 13.36 14.74
N LEU A 362 -15.55 13.18 13.77
CA LEU A 362 -15.85 12.98 12.36
C LEU A 362 -16.05 11.51 11.98
N LEU A 363 -15.94 10.58 12.93
CA LEU A 363 -16.23 9.17 12.68
C LEU A 363 -17.75 8.97 12.55
N GLU A 364 -18.19 8.62 11.35
CA GLU A 364 -19.60 8.30 11.06
C GLU A 364 -19.89 6.81 11.33
N GLU A 365 -18.87 5.94 11.26
CA GLU A 365 -18.93 4.50 11.43
C GLU A 365 -17.89 4.05 12.46
N PRO A 366 -18.01 2.84 13.06
CA PRO A 366 -16.97 2.30 13.93
C PRO A 366 -15.62 2.28 13.26
N LEU A 367 -14.58 2.74 13.98
CA LEU A 367 -13.23 2.91 13.43
C LEU A 367 -12.70 1.59 12.84
N ARG A 368 -12.26 1.65 11.61
CA ARG A 368 -11.46 0.64 10.93
C ARG A 368 -10.14 1.26 10.51
N SER A 369 -9.04 0.58 10.74
CA SER A 369 -7.70 1.07 10.42
C SER A 369 -6.71 -0.09 10.26
N HIS A 370 -5.45 0.26 10.04
CA HIS A 370 -4.37 -0.64 9.67
C HIS A 370 -3.02 -0.18 10.26
N GLY A 371 -1.91 -0.77 9.83
CA GLY A 371 -0.56 -0.35 10.17
C GLY A 371 0.24 -1.39 10.94
N GLY A 372 -0.41 -2.33 11.61
CA GLY A 372 0.23 -3.37 12.39
C GLY A 372 0.53 -4.65 11.62
N VAL A 373 0.99 -5.66 12.36
CA VAL A 373 1.25 -7.01 11.83
C VAL A 373 -0.06 -7.71 11.43
N SER A 374 -1.17 -7.39 12.11
CA SER A 374 -2.48 -7.99 11.82
C SER A 374 -3.03 -7.64 10.42
N GLU A 375 -2.53 -6.57 9.80
CA GLU A 375 -2.93 -6.12 8.46
C GLU A 375 -1.88 -6.44 7.40
N GLU A 376 -0.86 -7.26 7.70
CA GLU A 376 0.18 -7.63 6.72
C GLU A 376 -0.27 -8.66 5.68
N THR A 377 -1.32 -9.44 5.98
CA THR A 377 -1.80 -10.48 5.06
C THR A 377 -2.66 -9.89 3.95
N VAL A 378 -2.25 -10.10 2.70
CA VAL A 378 -2.88 -9.52 1.52
C VAL A 378 -3.06 -10.57 0.40
N PRO A 379 -3.99 -10.37 -0.55
CA PRO A 379 -4.16 -11.25 -1.69
C PRO A 379 -2.95 -11.15 -2.64
N PHE A 380 -2.67 -12.26 -3.31
CA PHE A 380 -1.70 -12.37 -4.40
C PHE A 380 -2.33 -13.19 -5.52
N VAL A 381 -2.80 -12.51 -6.56
CA VAL A 381 -3.56 -13.12 -7.63
C VAL A 381 -2.90 -12.84 -8.97
N ILE A 382 -2.80 -13.86 -9.84
CA ILE A 382 -2.42 -13.70 -11.24
C ILE A 382 -3.46 -14.44 -12.08
N ASN A 383 -3.97 -13.76 -13.11
CA ASN A 383 -5.06 -14.27 -13.95
C ASN A 383 -4.67 -15.42 -14.89
N ARG A 384 -3.39 -15.76 -14.97
CA ARG A 384 -2.81 -16.78 -15.87
C ARG A 384 -2.07 -17.87 -15.08
N PRO A 385 -1.98 -19.08 -15.62
CA PRO A 385 -1.10 -20.09 -15.06
C PRO A 385 0.38 -19.68 -15.18
N LEU A 386 1.15 -20.00 -14.17
CA LEU A 386 2.61 -19.83 -14.19
C LEU A 386 3.29 -20.96 -14.98
N ASP A 387 4.47 -20.69 -15.49
CA ASP A 387 5.36 -21.72 -15.99
C ASP A 387 5.83 -22.69 -14.87
N ASP A 388 6.50 -23.78 -15.25
CA ASP A 388 6.92 -24.81 -14.31
C ASP A 388 7.90 -24.29 -13.26
N ALA A 389 8.83 -23.42 -13.64
CA ALA A 389 9.84 -22.89 -12.73
C ALA A 389 9.20 -21.99 -11.66
N TYR A 390 8.29 -21.10 -12.07
CA TYR A 390 7.58 -20.20 -11.16
C TYR A 390 6.51 -20.94 -10.34
N ARG A 391 5.87 -21.98 -10.88
CA ARG A 391 4.99 -22.85 -10.07
C ARG A 391 5.76 -23.55 -8.95
N GLN A 392 6.92 -24.10 -9.24
CA GLN A 392 7.77 -24.74 -8.24
C GLN A 392 8.30 -23.74 -7.22
N ARG A 393 8.70 -22.53 -7.67
CA ARG A 393 9.12 -21.44 -6.78
C ARG A 393 7.98 -21.02 -5.84
N LEU A 394 6.78 -20.83 -6.37
CA LEU A 394 5.60 -20.49 -5.58
C LEU A 394 5.24 -21.59 -4.57
N ALA A 395 5.31 -22.86 -4.96
CA ALA A 395 5.05 -24.00 -4.07
C ALA A 395 6.05 -24.11 -2.90
N ARG A 396 7.27 -23.62 -3.09
CA ARG A 396 8.34 -23.61 -2.06
C ARG A 396 8.40 -22.30 -1.28
N ALA A 397 7.69 -21.25 -1.73
CA ALA A 397 7.74 -19.93 -1.08
C ALA A 397 7.14 -20.03 0.34
N ARG A 398 7.98 -19.74 1.35
CA ARG A 398 7.56 -19.65 2.76
C ARG A 398 7.19 -18.23 3.14
N ASP A 399 7.68 -17.25 2.40
CA ASP A 399 7.49 -15.83 2.63
C ASP A 399 7.26 -15.13 1.28
N LEU A 400 6.05 -15.31 0.73
CA LEU A 400 5.62 -14.60 -0.47
C LEU A 400 5.26 -13.16 -0.08
N ARG A 401 5.84 -12.20 -0.80
CA ARG A 401 5.63 -10.78 -0.51
C ARG A 401 4.75 -10.14 -1.58
N ASN A 402 3.95 -9.14 -1.19
CA ASN A 402 3.15 -8.38 -2.15
C ASN A 402 4.00 -7.76 -3.26
N PHE A 403 5.23 -7.37 -2.96
CA PHE A 403 6.17 -6.80 -3.91
C PHE A 403 6.84 -7.83 -4.86
N ASP A 404 6.50 -9.11 -4.74
CA ASP A 404 6.89 -10.12 -5.74
C ASP A 404 5.94 -10.14 -6.94
N ILE A 405 4.82 -9.40 -6.90
CA ILE A 405 3.76 -9.49 -7.91
C ILE A 405 4.25 -9.20 -9.32
N PHE A 406 5.10 -8.17 -9.51
CA PHE A 406 5.67 -7.86 -10.82
C PHE A 406 6.63 -8.94 -11.30
N ASP A 407 7.41 -9.56 -10.41
CA ASP A 407 8.32 -10.64 -10.77
C ASP A 407 7.54 -11.86 -11.31
N TYR A 408 6.48 -12.24 -10.61
CA TYR A 408 5.62 -13.34 -11.06
C TYR A 408 4.85 -13.02 -12.34
N ALA A 409 4.35 -11.79 -12.48
CA ALA A 409 3.59 -11.39 -13.66
C ALA A 409 4.47 -11.23 -14.91
N LEU A 410 5.68 -10.68 -14.79
CA LEU A 410 6.60 -10.45 -15.92
C LEU A 410 7.41 -11.71 -16.29
N ASN A 411 7.85 -12.45 -15.30
CA ASN A 411 8.77 -13.56 -15.51
C ASN A 411 8.10 -14.94 -15.53
N GLY A 412 6.99 -15.10 -14.78
CA GLY A 412 6.35 -16.38 -14.56
C GLY A 412 5.22 -16.72 -15.52
N VAL A 413 4.79 -15.79 -16.37
CA VAL A 413 3.71 -15.99 -17.36
C VAL A 413 4.28 -15.87 -18.76
N HIS A 414 3.96 -16.85 -19.64
CA HIS A 414 4.40 -16.93 -21.03
C HIS A 414 3.23 -16.87 -22.02
#